data_03ed024e2025e827f9d492032c43089e
#
_entry.id   03ed024e2025e827f9d492032c43089e
#
_cell.length_a   1.000
_cell.length_b   1.000
_cell.length_c   1.000
_cell.angle_alpha   90.00
_cell.angle_beta   90.00
_cell.angle_gamma   90.00
#
_symmetry.space_group_name_H-M   'P 1'
#
loop_
_entity.id
_entity.type
_entity.pdbx_description
1 polymer ?
#
loop_
_entity_poly.entity_id
_entity_poly.type
_entity_poly.pdbx_seq_one_letter_code
_entity_poly.pdbx_strand_id
1 'polypeptide(L)'
;MKTSNQNTESVVDGWQPGRDPRVDHSGHFEFYGPWGTGAMMVGFPLLIYYMWIGVTFYKGRFPAPTSTQSFASFCRHLAILVYEHAFPTLRAWKIYWSFFFIEAAFYCFLPGVQGFGKPLEHEGGKQLKYHCSGVWSFYITILLTAGLHFTGLFKLYTIIDEFGPILSVAILSGFLVAIAAYISARSRDAQHRMTGYFVYDFFMGSELNPRIGPLDFKMFFMVRIPWFILFAISCATAAKQYELYGHVSAEVAFLVGAHFLYTNACAKAEECIMTTWLVSPFPNLPLSKGI
;
A
#
# COMPACT_ATOMS: atom_id res chain seq x y z
N MET A 1 47.99 -11.30 -24.32
CA MET A 1 46.66 -10.75 -24.21
C MET A 1 45.78 -11.77 -23.47
N LYS A 2 45.60 -11.63 -22.16
CA LYS A 2 44.71 -12.50 -21.37
C LYS A 2 43.34 -11.81 -21.30
N THR A 3 42.39 -12.33 -22.05
CA THR A 3 41.00 -11.97 -21.89
C THR A 3 40.49 -12.52 -20.56
N SER A 4 40.34 -11.65 -19.58
CA SER A 4 39.60 -11.97 -18.34
C SER A 4 38.11 -12.08 -18.69
N ASN A 5 37.63 -13.29 -18.87
CA ASN A 5 36.21 -13.58 -18.74
C ASN A 5 35.88 -13.34 -17.26
N GLN A 6 35.48 -12.14 -16.91
CA GLN A 6 34.69 -11.92 -15.72
C GLN A 6 33.30 -12.49 -16.04
N ASN A 7 33.03 -13.69 -15.54
CA ASN A 7 31.68 -14.12 -15.29
C ASN A 7 31.05 -13.11 -14.33
N THR A 8 30.37 -12.13 -14.87
CA THR A 8 29.43 -11.30 -14.13
C THR A 8 28.24 -12.20 -13.83
N GLU A 9 28.37 -13.04 -12.79
CA GLU A 9 27.19 -13.62 -12.18
C GLU A 9 26.28 -12.44 -11.81
N SER A 10 25.14 -12.38 -12.46
CA SER A 10 24.16 -11.32 -12.22
C SER A 10 23.72 -11.40 -10.77
N VAL A 11 24.13 -10.42 -9.97
CA VAL A 11 23.64 -10.27 -8.59
C VAL A 11 22.17 -9.95 -8.70
N VAL A 12 21.34 -10.89 -8.29
CA VAL A 12 19.89 -10.73 -8.29
C VAL A 12 19.47 -10.27 -6.91
N ASP A 13 18.88 -9.11 -6.82
CA ASP A 13 18.36 -8.54 -5.58
C ASP A 13 19.38 -8.45 -4.42
N GLY A 14 20.65 -8.22 -4.72
CA GLY A 14 21.70 -8.14 -3.72
C GLY A 14 22.14 -9.47 -3.13
N TRP A 15 21.53 -10.59 -3.55
CA TRP A 15 21.94 -11.92 -3.10
C TRP A 15 23.05 -12.50 -4.01
N GLN A 16 24.03 -13.17 -3.37
CA GLN A 16 25.08 -13.92 -4.06
C GLN A 16 25.23 -15.32 -3.45
N PRO A 17 25.39 -16.37 -4.27
CA PRO A 17 25.61 -17.72 -3.76
C PRO A 17 26.82 -17.79 -2.81
N GLY A 18 26.64 -18.46 -1.66
CA GLY A 18 27.72 -18.63 -0.67
C GLY A 18 28.04 -17.43 0.21
N ARG A 19 27.29 -16.32 0.07
CA ARG A 19 27.37 -15.15 0.97
C ARG A 19 26.18 -15.06 1.90
N ASP A 20 26.33 -14.27 2.97
CA ASP A 20 25.26 -14.03 3.94
C ASP A 20 24.05 -13.37 3.26
N PRO A 21 22.87 -14.03 3.22
CA PRO A 21 21.68 -13.49 2.59
C PRO A 21 21.11 -12.26 3.32
N ARG A 22 21.58 -11.97 4.54
CA ARG A 22 21.17 -10.81 5.31
C ARG A 22 21.81 -9.51 4.84
N VAL A 23 22.86 -9.59 4.04
CA VAL A 23 23.62 -8.42 3.55
C VAL A 23 23.31 -8.20 2.07
N ASP A 24 23.08 -6.95 1.69
CA ASP A 24 22.98 -6.56 0.28
C ASP A 24 24.37 -6.49 -0.33
N HIS A 25 24.60 -7.31 -1.35
CA HIS A 25 25.87 -7.38 -2.09
C HIS A 25 25.77 -6.72 -3.47
N SER A 26 24.66 -6.09 -3.83
CA SER A 26 24.48 -5.44 -5.14
C SER A 26 25.34 -4.20 -5.31
N GLY A 27 25.58 -3.48 -4.22
CA GLY A 27 26.25 -2.17 -4.25
C GLY A 27 25.41 -1.06 -4.89
N HIS A 28 24.14 -1.33 -5.21
CA HIS A 28 23.23 -0.39 -5.83
C HIS A 28 22.09 0.00 -4.89
N PHE A 29 21.72 1.28 -4.92
CA PHE A 29 20.57 1.79 -4.19
C PHE A 29 19.43 2.15 -5.16
N GLU A 30 18.23 1.69 -4.87
CA GLU A 30 17.01 2.18 -5.50
C GLU A 30 16.61 3.54 -4.88
N PHE A 31 15.74 4.28 -5.58
CA PHE A 31 15.15 5.54 -5.08
C PHE A 31 16.18 6.57 -4.58
N TYR A 32 17.36 6.65 -5.18
CA TYR A 32 18.46 7.53 -4.72
C TYR A 32 18.95 7.22 -3.28
N GLY A 33 18.83 5.98 -2.83
CA GLY A 33 19.33 5.50 -1.56
C GLY A 33 18.68 6.12 -0.32
N PRO A 34 19.42 6.27 0.79
CA PRO A 34 18.86 6.73 2.06
C PRO A 34 18.24 8.13 2.01
N TRP A 35 18.76 9.02 1.18
CA TRP A 35 18.23 10.39 1.01
C TRP A 35 16.90 10.40 0.27
N GLY A 36 16.79 9.66 -0.83
CA GLY A 36 15.55 9.60 -1.60
C GLY A 36 14.44 8.87 -0.85
N THR A 37 14.75 7.75 -0.20
CA THR A 37 13.78 7.03 0.62
C THR A 37 13.31 7.88 1.82
N GLY A 38 14.22 8.58 2.50
CA GLY A 38 13.87 9.51 3.57
C GLY A 38 12.98 10.66 3.09
N ALA A 39 13.31 11.23 1.92
CA ALA A 39 12.49 12.28 1.30
C ALA A 39 11.08 11.77 0.96
N MET A 40 10.93 10.55 0.47
CA MET A 40 9.63 9.94 0.19
C MET A 40 8.82 9.69 1.46
N MET A 41 9.44 9.17 2.53
CA MET A 41 8.78 8.89 3.80
C MET A 41 8.16 10.15 4.44
N VAL A 42 8.78 11.29 4.27
CA VAL A 42 8.28 12.59 4.78
C VAL A 42 7.44 13.31 3.72
N GLY A 43 7.88 13.31 2.48
CA GLY A 43 7.27 14.08 1.40
C GLY A 43 5.89 13.59 1.00
N PHE A 44 5.66 12.28 0.92
CA PHE A 44 4.34 11.76 0.56
C PHE A 44 3.25 12.10 1.59
N PRO A 45 3.44 11.92 2.91
CA PRO A 45 2.47 12.39 3.88
C PRO A 45 2.17 13.88 3.78
N LEU A 46 3.20 14.72 3.60
CA LEU A 46 3.01 16.16 3.43
C LEU A 46 2.25 16.50 2.15
N LEU A 47 2.58 15.84 1.04
CA LEU A 47 1.90 16.02 -0.23
C LEU A 47 0.42 15.65 -0.14
N ILE A 48 0.09 14.53 0.50
CA ILE A 48 -1.29 14.06 0.64
C ILE A 48 -2.10 15.03 1.51
N TYR A 49 -1.53 15.52 2.62
CA TYR A 49 -2.20 16.57 3.43
C TYR A 49 -2.39 17.86 2.64
N TYR A 50 -1.39 18.28 1.87
CA TYR A 50 -1.49 19.47 1.03
C TYR A 50 -2.62 19.36 0.00
N MET A 51 -2.72 18.19 -0.65
CA MET A 51 -3.81 17.92 -1.60
C MET A 51 -5.18 17.89 -0.90
N TRP A 52 -5.28 17.22 0.25
CA TRP A 52 -6.50 17.19 1.05
C TRP A 52 -6.95 18.59 1.48
N ILE A 53 -6.04 19.44 1.95
CA ILE A 53 -6.34 20.85 2.28
C ILE A 53 -6.85 21.59 1.04
N GLY A 54 -6.22 21.40 -0.11
CA GLY A 54 -6.64 22.00 -1.35
C GLY A 54 -8.07 21.65 -1.73
N VAL A 55 -8.43 20.39 -1.62
CA VAL A 55 -9.80 19.92 -1.90
C VAL A 55 -10.80 20.44 -0.87
N THR A 56 -10.47 20.37 0.41
CA THR A 56 -11.41 20.64 1.51
C THR A 56 -11.63 22.14 1.73
N PHE A 57 -10.56 22.93 1.74
CA PHE A 57 -10.62 24.35 2.14
C PHE A 57 -10.43 25.34 1.00
N TYR A 58 -9.86 24.90 -0.14
CA TYR A 58 -9.54 25.79 -1.27
C TYR A 58 -10.33 25.44 -2.55
N LYS A 59 -11.47 24.71 -2.40
CA LYS A 59 -12.37 24.36 -3.52
C LYS A 59 -11.66 23.63 -4.68
N GLY A 60 -10.75 22.71 -4.34
CA GLY A 60 -9.96 21.93 -5.29
C GLY A 60 -8.77 22.67 -5.91
N ARG A 61 -8.46 23.88 -5.46
CA ARG A 61 -7.29 24.65 -5.91
C ARG A 61 -6.08 24.31 -5.05
N PHE A 62 -4.89 24.48 -5.62
CA PHE A 62 -3.66 24.39 -4.83
C PHE A 62 -3.54 25.55 -3.85
N PRO A 63 -3.39 25.29 -2.54
CA PRO A 63 -3.12 26.33 -1.57
C PRO A 63 -1.87 27.14 -1.94
N ALA A 64 -1.95 28.46 -1.91
CA ALA A 64 -0.82 29.32 -2.18
C ALA A 64 -0.81 30.51 -1.21
N PRO A 65 0.38 31.03 -0.82
CA PRO A 65 0.47 32.20 0.02
C PRO A 65 -0.06 33.43 -0.72
N THR A 66 -0.73 34.32 -0.01
CA THR A 66 -1.13 35.62 -0.56
C THR A 66 0.07 36.57 -0.63
N SER A 67 -0.01 37.62 -1.45
CA SER A 67 1.09 38.60 -1.64
C SER A 67 1.59 39.26 -0.35
N THR A 68 0.76 39.28 0.69
CA THR A 68 1.09 39.86 2.01
C THR A 68 1.49 38.85 3.05
N GLN A 69 1.40 37.54 2.75
CA GLN A 69 1.66 36.45 3.68
C GLN A 69 3.09 35.91 3.54
N SER A 70 3.85 35.89 4.64
CA SER A 70 5.15 35.22 4.61
C SER A 70 5.00 33.72 4.44
N PHE A 71 5.99 33.07 3.81
CA PHE A 71 5.99 31.62 3.60
C PHE A 71 5.87 30.83 4.92
N ALA A 72 6.55 31.29 5.98
CA ALA A 72 6.46 30.66 7.30
C ALA A 72 5.04 30.73 7.89
N SER A 73 4.37 31.88 7.75
CA SER A 73 2.98 32.05 8.19
C SER A 73 2.02 31.17 7.38
N PHE A 74 2.27 31.01 6.07
CA PHE A 74 1.51 30.11 5.23
C PHE A 74 1.67 28.65 5.67
N CYS A 75 2.90 28.15 5.85
CA CYS A 75 3.15 26.80 6.35
C CYS A 75 2.50 26.55 7.72
N ARG A 76 2.59 27.54 8.63
CA ARG A 76 1.91 27.46 9.93
C ARG A 76 0.40 27.36 9.79
N HIS A 77 -0.20 28.12 8.88
CA HIS A 77 -1.64 28.03 8.60
C HIS A 77 -2.04 26.64 8.11
N LEU A 78 -1.30 26.05 7.16
CA LEU A 78 -1.56 24.67 6.71
C LEU A 78 -1.44 23.66 7.85
N ALA A 79 -0.41 23.80 8.70
CA ALA A 79 -0.24 22.92 9.86
C ALA A 79 -1.39 23.02 10.87
N ILE A 80 -1.93 24.23 11.09
CA ILE A 80 -3.10 24.45 11.92
C ILE A 80 -4.33 23.76 11.33
N LEU A 81 -4.56 23.87 10.01
CA LEU A 81 -5.68 23.18 9.35
C LEU A 81 -5.60 21.65 9.51
N VAL A 82 -4.40 21.07 9.41
CA VAL A 82 -4.21 19.63 9.68
C VAL A 82 -4.50 19.31 11.14
N TYR A 83 -3.98 20.10 12.07
CA TYR A 83 -4.18 19.87 13.50
C TYR A 83 -5.66 19.96 13.91
N GLU A 84 -6.40 20.95 13.41
CA GLU A 84 -7.80 21.17 13.78
C GLU A 84 -8.77 20.21 13.09
N HIS A 85 -8.50 19.83 11.83
CA HIS A 85 -9.48 19.11 11.01
C HIS A 85 -9.05 17.68 10.62
N ALA A 86 -7.80 17.30 10.82
CA ALA A 86 -7.30 15.96 10.54
C ALA A 86 -6.74 15.24 11.78
N PHE A 87 -6.98 15.75 12.99
CA PHE A 87 -6.53 15.09 14.20
C PHE A 87 -7.14 13.68 14.32
N PRO A 88 -6.36 12.65 14.64
CA PRO A 88 -6.84 11.27 14.70
C PRO A 88 -7.92 11.12 15.78
N THR A 89 -9.15 10.80 15.38
CA THR A 89 -10.26 10.56 16.29
C THR A 89 -10.43 9.08 16.59
N LEU A 90 -11.03 8.73 17.74
CA LEU A 90 -11.37 7.33 18.05
C LEU A 90 -12.31 6.72 17.00
N ARG A 91 -13.19 7.53 16.40
CA ARG A 91 -14.09 7.11 15.31
C ARG A 91 -13.28 6.74 14.06
N ALA A 92 -12.31 7.57 13.67
CA ALA A 92 -11.43 7.28 12.54
C ALA A 92 -10.60 6.01 12.75
N TRP A 93 -10.05 5.80 13.96
CA TRP A 93 -9.38 4.57 14.34
C TRP A 93 -10.28 3.34 14.19
N LYS A 94 -11.53 3.40 14.67
CA LYS A 94 -12.49 2.31 14.54
C LYS A 94 -12.81 2.02 13.06
N ILE A 95 -13.09 3.04 12.25
CA ILE A 95 -13.40 2.87 10.83
C ILE A 95 -12.24 2.20 10.11
N TYR A 96 -11.03 2.75 10.25
CA TYR A 96 -9.84 2.27 9.57
C TYR A 96 -9.50 0.82 9.94
N TRP A 97 -9.34 0.53 11.23
CA TRP A 97 -8.93 -0.80 11.68
C TRP A 97 -10.02 -1.86 11.55
N SER A 98 -11.31 -1.49 11.68
CA SER A 98 -12.39 -2.44 11.40
C SER A 98 -12.34 -2.91 9.95
N PHE A 99 -12.12 -1.99 9.00
CA PHE A 99 -11.94 -2.35 7.59
C PHE A 99 -10.76 -3.32 7.42
N PHE A 100 -9.60 -3.00 7.99
CA PHE A 100 -8.40 -3.85 7.86
C PHE A 100 -8.58 -5.25 8.47
N PHE A 101 -9.18 -5.35 9.66
CA PHE A 101 -9.43 -6.64 10.29
C PHE A 101 -10.45 -7.48 9.52
N ILE A 102 -11.50 -6.86 8.98
CA ILE A 102 -12.49 -7.55 8.14
C ILE A 102 -11.82 -8.07 6.87
N GLU A 103 -11.02 -7.24 6.19
CA GLU A 103 -10.31 -7.65 4.97
C GLU A 103 -9.24 -8.72 5.24
N ALA A 104 -8.54 -8.66 6.38
CA ALA A 104 -7.60 -9.70 6.79
C ALA A 104 -8.33 -11.03 7.09
N ALA A 105 -9.50 -10.97 7.71
CA ALA A 105 -10.35 -12.14 7.91
C ALA A 105 -10.83 -12.72 6.57
N PHE A 106 -11.28 -11.86 5.64
CA PHE A 106 -11.66 -12.29 4.30
C PHE A 106 -10.50 -12.90 3.52
N TYR A 107 -9.30 -12.33 3.68
CA TYR A 107 -8.09 -12.93 3.09
C TYR A 107 -7.87 -14.36 3.59
N CYS A 108 -8.00 -14.59 4.88
CA CYS A 108 -7.66 -15.86 5.50
C CYS A 108 -8.74 -16.93 5.34
N PHE A 109 -10.02 -16.55 5.36
CA PHE A 109 -11.13 -17.50 5.54
C PHE A 109 -12.05 -17.66 4.33
N LEU A 110 -12.09 -16.70 3.39
CA LEU A 110 -12.92 -16.86 2.20
C LEU A 110 -12.32 -17.86 1.21
N PRO A 111 -13.17 -18.50 0.38
CA PRO A 111 -12.70 -19.38 -0.68
C PRO A 111 -11.71 -18.67 -1.62
N GLY A 112 -10.70 -19.39 -2.08
CA GLY A 112 -9.70 -18.81 -2.98
C GLY A 112 -8.88 -19.87 -3.69
N VAL A 113 -8.19 -19.45 -4.75
CA VAL A 113 -7.28 -20.30 -5.51
C VAL A 113 -5.97 -20.39 -4.72
N GLN A 114 -5.44 -21.61 -4.62
CA GLN A 114 -4.11 -21.84 -4.05
C GLN A 114 -3.08 -21.79 -5.17
N GLY A 115 -2.05 -20.98 -4.99
CA GLY A 115 -0.95 -20.87 -5.95
C GLY A 115 0.40 -20.91 -5.29
N PHE A 116 1.45 -21.08 -6.09
CA PHE A 116 2.83 -21.06 -5.64
C PHE A 116 3.57 -19.91 -6.31
N GLY A 117 4.34 -19.18 -5.52
CA GLY A 117 5.28 -18.17 -6.03
C GLY A 117 6.47 -18.82 -6.74
N LYS A 118 7.35 -17.98 -7.27
CA LYS A 118 8.62 -18.45 -7.83
C LYS A 118 9.49 -19.09 -6.74
N PRO A 119 10.36 -20.06 -7.12
CA PRO A 119 11.35 -20.60 -6.20
C PRO A 119 12.26 -19.50 -5.63
N LEU A 120 12.50 -19.53 -4.31
CA LEU A 120 13.41 -18.63 -3.62
C LEU A 120 14.80 -19.25 -3.60
N GLU A 121 15.72 -18.74 -4.42
CA GLU A 121 17.07 -19.31 -4.55
C GLU A 121 17.85 -19.21 -3.23
N HIS A 122 17.70 -18.08 -2.50
CA HIS A 122 18.33 -17.88 -1.20
C HIS A 122 17.78 -18.78 -0.07
N GLU A 123 16.61 -19.42 -0.29
CA GLU A 123 16.02 -20.44 0.61
C GLU A 123 16.09 -21.85 -0.02
N GLY A 124 17.06 -22.13 -0.90
CA GLY A 124 17.25 -23.45 -1.48
C GLY A 124 16.14 -23.87 -2.47
N GLY A 125 15.49 -22.94 -3.13
CA GLY A 125 14.44 -23.21 -4.11
C GLY A 125 13.05 -23.42 -3.54
N LYS A 126 12.84 -23.12 -2.27
CA LYS A 126 11.53 -23.21 -1.61
C LYS A 126 10.52 -22.28 -2.31
N GLN A 127 9.33 -22.78 -2.54
CA GLN A 127 8.22 -22.00 -3.08
C GLN A 127 7.23 -21.62 -1.98
N LEU A 128 6.86 -20.33 -1.95
CA LEU A 128 5.86 -19.83 -1.03
C LEU A 128 4.46 -20.14 -1.57
N LYS A 129 3.60 -20.66 -0.71
CA LYS A 129 2.20 -20.89 -1.02
C LYS A 129 1.39 -19.63 -0.76
N TYR A 130 0.51 -19.26 -1.69
CA TYR A 130 -0.37 -18.10 -1.61
C TYR A 130 -1.84 -18.52 -1.66
N HIS A 131 -2.68 -17.79 -0.95
CA HIS A 131 -4.13 -17.95 -0.96
C HIS A 131 -4.77 -16.71 -1.62
N CYS A 132 -5.28 -16.88 -2.84
CA CYS A 132 -5.82 -15.81 -3.66
C CYS A 132 -7.35 -15.79 -3.54
N SER A 133 -7.86 -15.10 -2.54
CA SER A 133 -9.31 -14.95 -2.27
C SER A 133 -9.86 -13.57 -2.68
N GLY A 134 -9.09 -12.78 -3.44
CA GLY A 134 -9.38 -11.37 -3.76
C GLY A 134 -10.74 -11.14 -4.40
N VAL A 135 -11.19 -12.01 -5.30
CA VAL A 135 -12.50 -11.90 -5.96
C VAL A 135 -13.63 -12.02 -4.94
N TRP A 136 -13.60 -13.05 -4.11
CA TRP A 136 -14.61 -13.24 -3.07
C TRP A 136 -14.59 -12.11 -2.04
N SER A 137 -13.40 -11.71 -1.58
CA SER A 137 -13.26 -10.57 -0.68
C SER A 137 -13.87 -9.31 -1.26
N PHE A 138 -13.61 -8.99 -2.52
CA PHE A 138 -14.13 -7.79 -3.17
C PHE A 138 -15.65 -7.75 -3.20
N TYR A 139 -16.29 -8.81 -3.70
CA TYR A 139 -17.76 -8.83 -3.79
C TYR A 139 -18.44 -8.89 -2.43
N ILE A 140 -17.88 -9.61 -1.46
CA ILE A 140 -18.44 -9.65 -0.10
C ILE A 140 -18.28 -8.29 0.58
N THR A 141 -17.16 -7.59 0.37
CA THR A 141 -16.96 -6.22 0.87
C THR A 141 -17.99 -5.26 0.30
N ILE A 142 -18.31 -5.36 -1.00
CA ILE A 142 -19.37 -4.56 -1.61
C ILE A 142 -20.74 -4.85 -0.94
N LEU A 143 -21.10 -6.12 -0.81
CA LEU A 143 -22.36 -6.51 -0.21
C LEU A 143 -22.47 -6.07 1.25
N LEU A 144 -21.41 -6.27 2.02
CA LEU A 144 -21.34 -5.84 3.42
C LEU A 144 -21.48 -4.32 3.54
N THR A 145 -20.71 -3.57 2.75
CA THR A 145 -20.71 -2.10 2.78
C THR A 145 -22.07 -1.54 2.35
N ALA A 146 -22.67 -2.10 1.31
CA ALA A 146 -24.02 -1.74 0.87
C ALA A 146 -25.05 -2.07 1.96
N GLY A 147 -25.00 -3.25 2.55
CA GLY A 147 -25.88 -3.64 3.66
C GLY A 147 -25.77 -2.69 4.85
N LEU A 148 -24.57 -2.33 5.28
CA LEU A 148 -24.33 -1.37 6.36
C LEU A 148 -24.89 0.02 6.01
N HIS A 149 -24.73 0.46 4.77
CA HIS A 149 -25.22 1.76 4.30
C HIS A 149 -26.76 1.81 4.29
N PHE A 150 -27.43 0.82 3.69
CA PHE A 150 -28.88 0.82 3.54
C PHE A 150 -29.61 0.54 4.87
N THR A 151 -29.04 -0.27 5.76
CA THR A 151 -29.59 -0.47 7.12
C THR A 151 -29.38 0.73 8.04
N GLY A 152 -28.53 1.69 7.66
CA GLY A 152 -28.19 2.85 8.47
C GLY A 152 -27.19 2.60 9.61
N LEU A 153 -26.66 1.38 9.74
CA LEU A 153 -25.64 1.05 10.74
C LEU A 153 -24.32 1.79 10.49
N PHE A 154 -23.96 1.95 9.22
CA PHE A 154 -22.81 2.76 8.82
C PHE A 154 -23.10 3.43 7.47
N LYS A 155 -23.19 4.75 7.47
CA LYS A 155 -23.37 5.51 6.24
C LYS A 155 -22.05 5.68 5.52
N LEU A 156 -21.97 5.22 4.27
CA LEU A 156 -20.71 5.19 3.51
C LEU A 156 -20.10 6.58 3.34
N TYR A 157 -20.90 7.64 3.19
CA TYR A 157 -20.41 9.01 3.08
C TYR A 157 -19.67 9.52 4.33
N THR A 158 -19.79 8.81 5.48
CA THR A 158 -18.99 9.09 6.67
C THR A 158 -17.47 9.04 6.41
N ILE A 159 -17.04 8.22 5.43
CA ILE A 159 -15.63 8.16 5.02
C ILE A 159 -15.17 9.52 4.48
N ILE A 160 -16.05 10.24 3.77
CA ILE A 160 -15.72 11.57 3.24
C ILE A 160 -15.78 12.62 4.36
N ASP A 161 -16.76 12.54 5.26
CA ASP A 161 -16.91 13.48 6.37
C ASP A 161 -15.73 13.39 7.37
N GLU A 162 -15.23 12.19 7.60
CA GLU A 162 -14.10 11.89 8.49
C GLU A 162 -12.77 11.71 7.74
N PHE A 163 -12.68 12.18 6.48
CA PHE A 163 -11.54 11.86 5.62
C PHE A 163 -10.20 12.33 6.20
N GLY A 164 -10.12 13.57 6.74
CA GLY A 164 -8.91 14.10 7.36
C GLY A 164 -8.41 13.24 8.54
N PRO A 165 -9.25 12.98 9.56
CA PRO A 165 -8.90 12.07 10.65
C PRO A 165 -8.53 10.65 10.19
N ILE A 166 -9.25 10.07 9.21
CA ILE A 166 -8.94 8.75 8.66
C ILE A 166 -7.58 8.76 7.94
N LEU A 167 -7.28 9.81 7.20
CA LEU A 167 -5.98 9.99 6.54
C LEU A 167 -4.83 9.99 7.54
N SER A 168 -4.97 10.73 8.65
CA SER A 168 -3.97 10.75 9.72
C SER A 168 -3.80 9.38 10.36
N VAL A 169 -4.90 8.67 10.63
CA VAL A 169 -4.86 7.30 11.14
C VAL A 169 -4.16 6.38 10.15
N ALA A 170 -4.42 6.51 8.85
CA ALA A 170 -3.77 5.69 7.82
C ALA A 170 -2.25 5.91 7.79
N ILE A 171 -1.80 7.17 7.82
CA ILE A 171 -0.36 7.51 7.85
C ILE A 171 0.30 6.95 9.12
N LEU A 172 -0.29 7.19 10.29
CA LEU A 172 0.24 6.68 11.57
C LEU A 172 0.26 5.15 11.59
N SER A 173 -0.81 4.50 11.13
CA SER A 173 -0.88 3.04 11.06
C SER A 173 0.15 2.46 10.11
N GLY A 174 0.42 3.11 8.97
CA GLY A 174 1.47 2.70 8.04
C GLY A 174 2.84 2.67 8.71
N PHE A 175 3.20 3.72 9.44
CA PHE A 175 4.46 3.76 10.20
C PHE A 175 4.47 2.73 11.34
N LEU A 176 3.39 2.57 12.09
CA LEU A 176 3.31 1.58 13.17
C LEU A 176 3.48 0.14 12.65
N VAL A 177 2.83 -0.20 11.54
CA VAL A 177 2.98 -1.51 10.90
C VAL A 177 4.39 -1.71 10.37
N ALA A 178 5.00 -0.70 9.75
CA ALA A 178 6.38 -0.75 9.26
C ALA A 178 7.38 -0.96 10.42
N ILE A 179 7.22 -0.23 11.53
CA ILE A 179 8.03 -0.39 12.75
C ILE A 179 7.88 -1.80 13.32
N ALA A 180 6.64 -2.28 13.45
CA ALA A 180 6.36 -3.62 13.95
C ALA A 180 6.99 -4.72 13.06
N ALA A 181 6.88 -4.58 11.75
CA ALA A 181 7.49 -5.49 10.78
C ALA A 181 9.03 -5.47 10.87
N TYR A 182 9.62 -4.28 10.97
CA TYR A 182 11.07 -4.11 11.10
C TYR A 182 11.60 -4.75 12.39
N ILE A 183 10.96 -4.49 13.54
CA ILE A 183 11.33 -5.08 14.83
C ILE A 183 11.14 -6.59 14.80
N SER A 184 10.02 -7.07 14.24
CA SER A 184 9.71 -8.49 14.11
C SER A 184 10.76 -9.24 13.27
N ALA A 185 11.18 -8.67 12.14
CA ALA A 185 12.22 -9.25 11.30
C ALA A 185 13.55 -9.37 12.05
N ARG A 186 13.93 -8.35 12.81
CA ARG A 186 15.17 -8.37 13.61
C ARG A 186 15.10 -9.33 14.78
N SER A 187 13.98 -9.44 15.48
CA SER A 187 13.82 -10.34 16.63
C SER A 187 13.81 -11.82 16.24
N ARG A 188 13.42 -12.12 14.99
CA ARG A 188 13.40 -13.49 14.44
C ARG A 188 14.64 -13.86 13.62
N ASP A 189 15.59 -12.95 13.51
CA ASP A 189 16.78 -13.07 12.61
C ASP A 189 16.38 -13.34 11.14
N ALA A 190 15.22 -12.82 10.73
CA ALA A 190 14.64 -12.99 9.40
C ALA A 190 14.97 -11.82 8.44
N GLN A 191 16.10 -11.18 8.65
CA GLN A 191 16.54 -10.04 7.86
C GLN A 191 17.12 -10.51 6.53
N HIS A 192 16.85 -9.72 5.47
CA HIS A 192 17.41 -9.94 4.14
C HIS A 192 17.83 -8.60 3.53
N ARG A 193 18.91 -8.60 2.74
CA ARG A 193 19.32 -7.45 1.92
C ARG A 193 19.59 -6.17 2.71
N MET A 194 20.17 -6.27 3.90
CA MET A 194 20.50 -5.09 4.71
C MET A 194 21.71 -4.37 4.15
N THR A 195 21.58 -3.09 3.88
CA THR A 195 22.64 -2.22 3.36
C THR A 195 23.47 -1.58 4.47
N GLY A 196 22.95 -1.60 5.70
CA GLY A 196 23.52 -0.90 6.86
C GLY A 196 23.05 0.56 7.02
N TYR A 197 22.26 1.07 6.08
CA TYR A 197 21.66 2.41 6.19
C TYR A 197 20.24 2.29 6.72
N PHE A 198 20.04 2.62 7.99
CA PHE A 198 18.78 2.43 8.70
C PHE A 198 17.54 2.97 7.95
N VAL A 199 17.60 4.20 7.42
CA VAL A 199 16.46 4.82 6.71
C VAL A 199 16.09 4.04 5.47
N TYR A 200 17.10 3.60 4.71
CA TYR A 200 16.92 2.82 3.49
C TYR A 200 16.37 1.43 3.82
N ASP A 201 17.01 0.74 4.75
CA ASP A 201 16.63 -0.62 5.16
C ASP A 201 15.23 -0.66 5.78
N PHE A 202 14.84 0.40 6.52
CA PHE A 202 13.50 0.55 7.06
C PHE A 202 12.45 0.76 5.95
N PHE A 203 12.74 1.61 4.96
CA PHE A 203 11.84 1.89 3.85
C PHE A 203 11.65 0.68 2.93
N MET A 204 12.73 -0.01 2.58
CA MET A 204 12.70 -1.19 1.70
C MET A 204 12.10 -2.42 2.38
N GLY A 205 12.11 -2.46 3.71
CA GLY A 205 11.65 -3.59 4.51
C GLY A 205 12.75 -4.62 4.76
N SER A 206 12.88 -5.03 6.03
CA SER A 206 13.94 -5.95 6.45
C SER A 206 13.66 -7.40 6.11
N GLU A 207 12.41 -7.80 5.96
CA GLU A 207 11.98 -9.16 5.59
C GLU A 207 11.37 -9.15 4.20
N LEU A 208 11.86 -10.01 3.31
CA LEU A 208 11.39 -10.06 1.92
C LEU A 208 9.93 -10.48 1.78
N ASN A 209 9.49 -11.44 2.58
CA ASN A 209 8.15 -12.02 2.50
C ASN A 209 7.50 -12.12 3.88
N PRO A 210 7.17 -10.98 4.52
CA PRO A 210 6.58 -10.99 5.85
C PRO A 210 5.18 -11.63 5.84
N ARG A 211 4.94 -12.58 6.77
CA ARG A 211 3.69 -13.35 6.86
C ARG A 211 3.26 -13.57 8.30
N ILE A 212 1.95 -13.61 8.50
CA ILE A 212 1.33 -14.08 9.73
C ILE A 212 0.33 -15.17 9.35
N GLY A 213 0.70 -16.45 9.58
CA GLY A 213 -0.09 -17.59 9.14
C GLY A 213 -0.30 -17.57 7.61
N PRO A 214 -1.56 -17.64 7.13
CA PRO A 214 -1.87 -17.59 5.71
C PRO A 214 -1.77 -16.17 5.11
N LEU A 215 -1.77 -15.11 5.94
CA LEU A 215 -1.76 -13.73 5.51
C LEU A 215 -0.37 -13.31 5.03
N ASP A 216 -0.23 -13.07 3.75
CA ASP A 216 0.96 -12.47 3.15
C ASP A 216 0.81 -10.94 3.12
N PHE A 217 1.74 -10.22 3.76
CA PHE A 217 1.65 -8.76 3.90
C PHE A 217 1.82 -8.03 2.57
N LYS A 218 2.66 -8.54 1.65
CA LYS A 218 2.83 -7.92 0.34
C LYS A 218 1.54 -8.04 -0.49
N MET A 219 0.98 -9.24 -0.56
CA MET A 219 -0.28 -9.47 -1.27
C MET A 219 -1.40 -8.63 -0.68
N PHE A 220 -1.49 -8.57 0.64
CA PHE A 220 -2.54 -7.83 1.34
C PHE A 220 -2.41 -6.31 1.14
N PHE A 221 -1.27 -5.72 1.51
CA PHE A 221 -1.09 -4.27 1.52
C PHE A 221 -0.78 -3.66 0.15
N MET A 222 -0.20 -4.41 -0.79
CA MET A 222 0.18 -3.86 -2.10
C MET A 222 -0.83 -4.22 -3.20
N VAL A 223 -1.43 -5.41 -3.14
CA VAL A 223 -2.26 -5.93 -4.23
C VAL A 223 -3.75 -5.77 -3.96
N ARG A 224 -4.19 -5.87 -2.70
CA ARG A 224 -5.62 -5.88 -2.36
C ARG A 224 -6.11 -4.55 -1.81
N ILE A 225 -5.59 -4.15 -0.68
CA ILE A 225 -6.10 -3.01 0.10
C ILE A 225 -6.16 -1.69 -0.67
N PRO A 226 -5.13 -1.25 -1.42
CA PRO A 226 -5.16 0.05 -2.09
C PRO A 226 -6.32 0.18 -3.09
N TRP A 227 -6.61 -0.89 -3.79
CA TRP A 227 -7.66 -0.92 -4.81
C TRP A 227 -9.05 -0.93 -4.18
N PHE A 228 -9.23 -1.66 -3.08
CA PHE A 228 -10.49 -1.67 -2.33
C PHE A 228 -10.78 -0.30 -1.73
N ILE A 229 -9.77 0.37 -1.15
CA ILE A 229 -9.89 1.73 -0.65
C ILE A 229 -10.23 2.71 -1.78
N LEU A 230 -9.58 2.61 -2.94
CA LEU A 230 -9.83 3.46 -4.10
C LEU A 230 -11.31 3.38 -4.52
N PHE A 231 -11.83 2.17 -4.64
CA PHE A 231 -13.24 1.95 -4.97
C PHE A 231 -14.18 2.44 -3.86
N ALA A 232 -13.87 2.16 -2.60
CA ALA A 232 -14.68 2.59 -1.45
C ALA A 232 -14.79 4.12 -1.36
N ILE A 233 -13.71 4.86 -1.60
CA ILE A 233 -13.71 6.33 -1.63
C ILE A 233 -14.60 6.85 -2.75
N SER A 234 -14.56 6.24 -3.93
CA SER A 234 -15.43 6.64 -5.05
C SER A 234 -16.90 6.42 -4.75
N CYS A 235 -17.23 5.26 -4.16
CA CYS A 235 -18.60 4.98 -3.71
C CYS A 235 -19.05 5.92 -2.59
N ALA A 236 -18.16 6.24 -1.64
CA ALA A 236 -18.42 7.20 -0.57
C ALA A 236 -18.69 8.61 -1.12
N THR A 237 -17.92 9.01 -2.14
CA THR A 237 -18.13 10.29 -2.84
C THR A 237 -19.49 10.31 -3.54
N ALA A 238 -19.87 9.25 -4.24
CA ALA A 238 -21.20 9.14 -4.85
C ALA A 238 -22.32 9.20 -3.81
N ALA A 239 -22.18 8.47 -2.71
CA ALA A 239 -23.14 8.49 -1.60
C ALA A 239 -23.25 9.90 -0.97
N LYS A 240 -22.13 10.63 -0.84
CA LYS A 240 -22.12 12.01 -0.34
C LYS A 240 -22.81 12.97 -1.29
N GLN A 241 -22.56 12.86 -2.59
CA GLN A 241 -23.26 13.68 -3.59
C GLN A 241 -24.77 13.42 -3.55
N TYR A 242 -25.17 12.15 -3.48
CA TYR A 242 -26.59 11.81 -3.42
C TYR A 242 -27.25 12.37 -2.16
N GLU A 243 -26.58 12.30 -1.02
CA GLU A 243 -27.07 12.87 0.25
C GLU A 243 -27.26 14.40 0.16
N LEU A 244 -26.34 15.10 -0.50
CA LEU A 244 -26.36 16.57 -0.58
C LEU A 244 -27.28 17.11 -1.69
N TYR A 245 -27.35 16.43 -2.83
CA TYR A 245 -27.96 16.95 -4.03
C TYR A 245 -29.12 16.10 -4.58
N GLY A 246 -29.35 14.91 -4.01
CA GLY A 246 -30.36 13.95 -4.50
C GLY A 246 -30.00 13.27 -5.82
N HIS A 247 -28.82 13.52 -6.37
CA HIS A 247 -28.31 12.88 -7.60
C HIS A 247 -26.81 12.71 -7.55
N VAL A 248 -26.29 11.86 -8.42
CA VAL A 248 -24.84 11.64 -8.62
C VAL A 248 -24.48 12.21 -9.98
N SER A 249 -23.40 13.01 -10.06
CA SER A 249 -22.92 13.57 -11.32
C SER A 249 -22.35 12.48 -12.25
N ALA A 250 -22.36 12.73 -13.54
CA ALA A 250 -21.84 11.79 -14.54
C ALA A 250 -20.36 11.47 -14.33
N GLU A 251 -19.57 12.46 -13.91
CA GLU A 251 -18.15 12.30 -13.64
C GLU A 251 -17.89 11.35 -12.48
N VAL A 252 -18.64 11.48 -11.38
CA VAL A 252 -18.53 10.59 -10.22
C VAL A 252 -19.05 9.20 -10.57
N ALA A 253 -20.15 9.09 -11.30
CA ALA A 253 -20.66 7.80 -11.76
C ALA A 253 -19.63 7.09 -12.67
N PHE A 254 -18.97 7.81 -13.57
CA PHE A 254 -17.87 7.29 -14.39
C PHE A 254 -16.71 6.80 -13.52
N LEU A 255 -16.27 7.58 -12.53
CA LEU A 255 -15.19 7.18 -11.62
C LEU A 255 -15.52 5.93 -10.83
N VAL A 256 -16.76 5.81 -10.31
CA VAL A 256 -17.21 4.59 -9.62
C VAL A 256 -17.14 3.38 -10.55
N GLY A 257 -17.61 3.51 -11.79
CA GLY A 257 -17.55 2.44 -12.79
C GLY A 257 -16.12 2.06 -13.15
N ALA A 258 -15.26 3.05 -13.41
CA ALA A 258 -13.85 2.84 -13.75
C ALA A 258 -13.09 2.16 -12.60
N HIS A 259 -13.24 2.63 -11.37
CA HIS A 259 -12.60 2.05 -10.18
C HIS A 259 -13.15 0.66 -9.85
N PHE A 260 -14.44 0.41 -10.08
CA PHE A 260 -15.00 -0.93 -9.97
C PHE A 260 -14.32 -1.91 -10.95
N LEU A 261 -14.24 -1.55 -12.24
CA LEU A 261 -13.62 -2.39 -13.25
C LEU A 261 -12.15 -2.65 -12.94
N TYR A 262 -11.42 -1.60 -12.52
CA TYR A 262 -10.01 -1.70 -12.19
C TYR A 262 -9.77 -2.58 -10.94
N THR A 263 -10.51 -2.35 -9.86
CA THR A 263 -10.41 -3.16 -8.64
C THR A 263 -10.80 -4.62 -8.88
N ASN A 264 -11.85 -4.86 -9.67
CA ASN A 264 -12.25 -6.21 -10.06
C ASN A 264 -11.17 -6.91 -10.90
N ALA A 265 -10.52 -6.18 -11.81
CA ALA A 265 -9.39 -6.73 -12.57
C ALA A 265 -8.21 -7.08 -11.66
N CYS A 266 -7.84 -6.20 -10.71
CA CYS A 266 -6.79 -6.47 -9.72
C CYS A 266 -7.12 -7.67 -8.83
N ALA A 267 -8.37 -7.78 -8.35
CA ALA A 267 -8.83 -8.91 -7.56
C ALA A 267 -8.75 -10.24 -8.32
N LYS A 268 -9.08 -10.24 -9.62
CA LYS A 268 -8.92 -11.42 -10.49
C LYS A 268 -7.48 -11.74 -10.83
N ALA A 269 -6.64 -10.71 -10.97
CA ALA A 269 -5.23 -10.86 -11.31
C ALA A 269 -4.37 -11.26 -10.09
N GLU A 270 -4.92 -11.38 -8.88
CA GLU A 270 -4.17 -11.71 -7.67
C GLU A 270 -3.34 -13.00 -7.84
N GLU A 271 -3.89 -14.02 -8.48
CA GLU A 271 -3.20 -15.28 -8.77
C GLU A 271 -2.06 -15.15 -9.80
N CYS A 272 -2.12 -14.14 -10.67
CA CYS A 272 -1.06 -13.87 -11.64
C CYS A 272 0.08 -13.05 -11.00
N ILE A 273 -0.25 -12.16 -10.06
CA ILE A 273 0.72 -11.27 -9.43
C ILE A 273 1.72 -12.03 -8.55
N MET A 274 1.32 -13.15 -7.93
CA MET A 274 2.22 -13.96 -7.09
C MET A 274 3.45 -14.50 -7.84
N THR A 275 3.40 -14.57 -9.17
CA THR A 275 4.52 -14.99 -10.02
C THR A 275 5.35 -13.84 -10.57
N THR A 276 4.96 -12.59 -10.28
CA THR A 276 5.68 -11.40 -10.71
C THR A 276 6.81 -11.04 -9.73
N TRP A 277 7.69 -10.14 -10.15
CA TRP A 277 8.78 -9.62 -9.32
C TRP A 277 8.28 -8.82 -8.09
N LEU A 278 7.06 -8.26 -8.13
CA LEU A 278 6.47 -7.53 -6.99
C LEU A 278 6.32 -8.41 -5.74
N VAL A 279 6.05 -9.68 -5.94
CA VAL A 279 5.83 -10.64 -4.85
C VAL A 279 6.99 -11.62 -4.73
N SER A 280 7.69 -11.87 -5.85
CA SER A 280 8.87 -12.73 -5.91
C SER A 280 10.05 -11.91 -6.43
N PRO A 281 11.12 -11.71 -5.67
CA PRO A 281 12.19 -10.76 -5.96
C PRO A 281 13.15 -11.16 -7.10
N PHE A 282 12.75 -11.97 -8.06
CA PHE A 282 13.63 -12.42 -9.14
C PHE A 282 13.15 -11.99 -10.53
N PRO A 283 13.75 -10.97 -11.16
CA PRO A 283 13.63 -10.72 -12.59
C PRO A 283 14.62 -11.63 -13.36
N ASN A 284 14.11 -12.20 -14.43
CA ASN A 284 14.85 -12.82 -15.52
C ASN A 284 15.38 -14.25 -15.34
N LEU A 285 14.47 -15.22 -15.50
CA LEU A 285 14.81 -16.37 -16.36
C LEU A 285 14.54 -15.93 -17.80
N PRO A 286 15.46 -16.17 -18.76
CA PRO A 286 15.15 -15.99 -20.16
C PRO A 286 13.95 -16.88 -20.48
N LEU A 287 12.90 -16.29 -21.07
CA LEU A 287 11.85 -17.05 -21.71
C LEU A 287 12.55 -18.10 -22.58
N SER A 288 12.54 -19.36 -22.15
CA SER A 288 12.98 -20.45 -22.99
C SER A 288 12.10 -20.37 -24.24
N LYS A 289 12.74 -20.04 -25.37
CA LYS A 289 12.19 -20.26 -26.66
C LYS A 289 11.94 -21.78 -26.76
N GLY A 290 10.74 -22.18 -26.45
CA GLY A 290 10.22 -23.51 -26.63
C GLY A 290 9.19 -23.45 -27.73
N ILE A 291 9.62 -23.85 -28.93
CA ILE A 291 8.95 -24.58 -30.01
C ILE A 291 7.48 -24.22 -30.24
#